data_b31ab82848395d124541a786de273f12
#
_entry.id   b31ab82848395d124541a786de273f12
#
_cell.length_a   1.000
_cell.length_b   1.000
_cell.length_c   1.000
_cell.angle_alpha   90.00
_cell.angle_beta   90.00
_cell.angle_gamma   90.00
#
_symmetry.space_group_name_H-M   'P 1'
#
loop_
_entity.id
_entity.type
_entity.pdbx_description
1 polymer ?
#
loop_
_entity_poly.entity_id
_entity_poly.type
_entity_poly.pdbx_seq_one_letter_code
_entity_poly.pdbx_strand_id
1 'polypeptide(L)'
;MFRGFSERKMEEIFADAKQNIDKALELNENDFECHRMLSAVYLSNHDYLLAEDHGRKAFNMVPNDPRVLSGYGEVLVRIGKVDKGLELLNKAFELDPIPQGQSTSDNRIKDLILGYFFAEDFNKVVELSFDIRVMDTRSLALILYSRSKLNQDIKVSSEYQSLKGEFKDTDLSLIHI
;
A
#
# COMPACT_ATOMS: atom_id res chain seq x y z
N MET A 1 7.10 -22.34 6.23
CA MET A 1 5.87 -22.93 6.81
C MET A 1 4.89 -21.80 7.16
N PHE A 2 4.28 -21.17 6.13
CA PHE A 2 3.22 -20.17 6.30
C PHE A 2 2.02 -20.53 5.39
N ARG A 3 1.58 -21.79 5.47
CA ARG A 3 0.26 -22.19 4.98
C ARG A 3 -0.68 -22.19 6.19
N GLY A 4 -1.63 -21.25 6.24
CA GLY A 4 -2.72 -21.41 7.18
C GLY A 4 -3.36 -20.18 7.80
N PHE A 5 -3.19 -18.98 7.22
CA PHE A 5 -4.25 -18.01 7.38
C PHE A 5 -5.28 -18.29 6.27
N SER A 6 -6.29 -19.09 6.58
CA SER A 6 -7.36 -19.37 5.64
C SER A 6 -8.09 -18.06 5.33
N GLU A 7 -8.57 -17.88 4.10
CA GLU A 7 -9.43 -16.76 3.69
C GLU A 7 -10.55 -16.49 4.72
N ARG A 8 -11.13 -17.57 5.24
CA ARG A 8 -12.15 -17.54 6.31
C ARG A 8 -11.69 -16.79 7.58
N LYS A 9 -10.41 -16.92 7.94
CA LYS A 9 -9.86 -16.24 9.12
C LYS A 9 -9.62 -14.76 8.89
N MET A 10 -9.30 -14.36 7.67
CA MET A 10 -9.17 -12.94 7.29
C MET A 10 -10.54 -12.27 7.26
N GLU A 11 -11.55 -12.90 6.70
CA GLU A 11 -12.94 -12.39 6.69
C GLU A 11 -13.46 -12.19 8.12
N GLU A 12 -13.20 -13.14 9.03
CA GLU A 12 -13.57 -13.02 10.45
C GLU A 12 -12.85 -11.83 11.11
N ILE A 13 -11.53 -11.67 10.87
CA ILE A 13 -10.76 -10.55 11.42
C ILE A 13 -11.31 -9.20 10.91
N PHE A 14 -11.63 -9.11 9.63
CA PHE A 14 -12.21 -7.89 9.06
C PHE A 14 -13.62 -7.61 9.61
N ALA A 15 -14.45 -8.63 9.78
CA ALA A 15 -15.78 -8.48 10.38
C ALA A 15 -15.70 -7.98 11.82
N ASP A 16 -14.80 -8.56 12.63
CA ASP A 16 -14.58 -8.15 14.01
C ASP A 16 -14.04 -6.71 14.09
N ALA A 17 -13.05 -6.39 13.25
CA ALA A 17 -12.50 -5.03 13.18
C ALA A 17 -13.60 -4.02 12.83
N LYS A 18 -14.38 -4.29 11.79
CA LYS A 18 -15.50 -3.44 11.38
C LYS A 18 -16.52 -3.26 12.51
N GLN A 19 -16.94 -4.34 13.16
CA GLN A 19 -17.91 -4.29 14.26
C GLN A 19 -17.43 -3.38 15.41
N ASN A 20 -16.14 -3.49 15.77
CA ASN A 20 -15.58 -2.65 16.85
C ASN A 20 -15.48 -1.18 16.43
N ILE A 21 -15.14 -0.89 15.18
CA ILE A 21 -15.08 0.48 14.68
C ILE A 21 -16.50 1.08 14.58
N ASP A 22 -17.49 0.31 14.12
CA ASP A 22 -18.88 0.76 14.07
C ASP A 22 -19.40 1.18 15.46
N LYS A 23 -19.09 0.37 16.49
CA LYS A 23 -19.44 0.72 17.89
C LYS A 23 -18.73 1.99 18.36
N ALA A 24 -17.50 2.22 17.96
CA ALA A 24 -16.78 3.45 18.28
C ALA A 24 -17.43 4.67 17.60
N LEU A 25 -17.89 4.53 16.36
CA LEU A 25 -18.62 5.58 15.64
C LEU A 25 -20.00 5.87 16.22
N GLU A 26 -20.69 4.88 16.82
CA GLU A 26 -21.91 5.12 17.57
C GLU A 26 -21.70 6.06 18.78
N LEU A 27 -20.51 6.04 19.36
CA LEU A 27 -20.12 6.91 20.46
C LEU A 27 -19.63 8.30 20.01
N ASN A 28 -18.96 8.35 18.86
CA ASN A 28 -18.48 9.57 18.25
C ASN A 28 -18.43 9.41 16.72
N GLU A 29 -19.46 9.88 16.04
CA GLU A 29 -19.59 9.80 14.57
C GLU A 29 -18.51 10.58 13.80
N ASN A 30 -17.84 11.55 14.46
CA ASN A 30 -16.81 12.39 13.89
C ASN A 30 -15.40 11.97 14.37
N ASP A 31 -15.16 10.69 14.60
CA ASP A 31 -13.83 10.16 14.90
C ASP A 31 -13.06 9.89 13.61
N PHE A 32 -12.06 10.72 13.32
CA PHE A 32 -11.25 10.58 12.10
C PHE A 32 -10.47 9.26 12.05
N GLU A 33 -10.02 8.75 13.20
CA GLU A 33 -9.27 7.50 13.28
C GLU A 33 -10.15 6.30 12.91
N CYS A 34 -11.40 6.28 13.39
CA CYS A 34 -12.38 5.28 12.98
C CYS A 34 -12.62 5.31 11.48
N HIS A 35 -12.78 6.49 10.88
CA HIS A 35 -12.94 6.62 9.44
C HIS A 35 -11.68 6.19 8.67
N ARG A 36 -10.49 6.55 9.13
CA ARG A 36 -9.23 6.10 8.55
C ARG A 36 -9.12 4.57 8.57
N MET A 37 -9.48 3.93 9.69
CA MET A 37 -9.44 2.47 9.82
C MET A 37 -10.47 1.79 8.93
N LEU A 38 -11.72 2.30 8.85
CA LEU A 38 -12.73 1.77 7.93
C LEU A 38 -12.28 1.87 6.47
N SER A 39 -11.67 2.99 6.09
CA SER A 39 -11.10 3.15 4.76
C SER A 39 -10.11 2.02 4.43
N ALA A 40 -9.21 1.68 5.35
CA ALA A 40 -8.26 0.60 5.18
C ALA A 40 -8.93 -0.80 5.13
N VAL A 41 -9.93 -1.04 5.98
CA VAL A 41 -10.71 -2.29 5.97
C VAL A 41 -11.43 -2.48 4.64
N TYR A 42 -12.14 -1.45 4.17
CA TYR A 42 -12.84 -1.53 2.89
C TYR A 42 -11.90 -1.65 1.70
N LEU A 43 -10.74 -0.97 1.74
CA LEU A 43 -9.71 -1.10 0.71
C LEU A 43 -9.19 -2.55 0.62
N SER A 44 -8.95 -3.19 1.76
CA SER A 44 -8.50 -4.58 1.83
C SER A 44 -9.54 -5.56 1.31
N ASN A 45 -10.83 -5.23 1.44
CA ASN A 45 -11.94 -6.01 0.91
C ASN A 45 -12.33 -5.64 -0.53
N HIS A 46 -11.54 -4.79 -1.20
CA HIS A 46 -11.80 -4.30 -2.56
C HIS A 46 -13.10 -3.51 -2.71
N ASP A 47 -13.68 -3.00 -1.61
CA ASP A 47 -14.82 -2.09 -1.64
C ASP A 47 -14.32 -0.64 -1.77
N TYR A 48 -13.93 -0.31 -2.98
CA TYR A 48 -13.28 0.96 -3.28
C TYR A 48 -14.19 2.18 -3.04
N LEU A 49 -15.50 2.04 -3.19
CA LEU A 49 -16.44 3.15 -2.98
C LEU A 49 -16.51 3.54 -1.50
N LEU A 50 -16.67 2.56 -0.61
CA LEU A 50 -16.68 2.79 0.82
C LEU A 50 -15.29 3.20 1.33
N ALA A 51 -14.22 2.62 0.78
CA ALA A 51 -12.85 3.04 1.10
C ALA A 51 -12.62 4.52 0.79
N GLU A 52 -13.09 5.01 -0.38
CA GLU A 52 -12.99 6.43 -0.75
C GLU A 52 -13.83 7.32 0.17
N ASP A 53 -15.08 6.95 0.46
CA ASP A 53 -15.96 7.76 1.30
C ASP A 53 -15.38 7.96 2.70
N HIS A 54 -14.94 6.87 3.34
CA HIS A 54 -14.34 6.94 4.67
C HIS A 54 -12.96 7.62 4.65
N GLY A 55 -12.12 7.37 3.65
CA GLY A 55 -10.84 8.07 3.48
C GLY A 55 -11.02 9.58 3.32
N ARG A 56 -12.01 10.00 2.53
CA ARG A 56 -12.37 11.41 2.32
C ARG A 56 -12.90 12.06 3.60
N LYS A 57 -13.72 11.35 4.39
CA LYS A 57 -14.20 11.85 5.69
C LYS A 57 -13.03 12.10 6.65
N ALA A 58 -12.14 11.13 6.81
CA ALA A 58 -10.94 11.29 7.63
C ALA A 58 -10.06 12.46 7.15
N PHE A 59 -9.85 12.57 5.85
CA PHE A 59 -9.06 13.65 5.25
C PHE A 59 -9.68 15.04 5.49
N ASN A 60 -11.01 15.17 5.40
CA ASN A 60 -11.68 16.43 5.66
C ASN A 60 -11.57 16.88 7.13
N MET A 61 -11.48 15.94 8.07
CA MET A 61 -11.30 16.23 9.49
C MET A 61 -9.86 16.63 9.83
N VAL A 62 -8.88 15.92 9.29
CA VAL A 62 -7.45 16.11 9.62
C VAL A 62 -6.57 16.07 8.36
N PRO A 63 -6.60 17.12 7.53
CA PRO A 63 -5.99 17.12 6.19
C PRO A 63 -4.45 17.13 6.18
N ASN A 64 -3.82 17.16 7.35
CA ASN A 64 -2.37 17.16 7.51
C ASN A 64 -1.86 16.00 8.39
N ASP A 65 -2.70 15.05 8.77
CA ASP A 65 -2.23 13.84 9.46
C ASP A 65 -1.57 12.90 8.43
N PRO A 66 -0.26 12.57 8.57
CA PRO A 66 0.46 11.76 7.59
C PRO A 66 -0.14 10.36 7.39
N ARG A 67 -0.81 9.79 8.40
CA ARG A 67 -1.46 8.47 8.32
C ARG A 67 -2.71 8.54 7.46
N VAL A 68 -3.48 9.63 7.59
CA VAL A 68 -4.67 9.89 6.78
C VAL A 68 -4.27 10.19 5.34
N LEU A 69 -3.24 11.01 5.15
CA LEU A 69 -2.71 11.34 3.82
C LEU A 69 -2.25 10.08 3.07
N SER A 70 -1.46 9.21 3.74
CA SER A 70 -0.99 7.96 3.15
C SER A 70 -2.15 7.02 2.81
N GLY A 71 -3.04 6.73 3.78
CA GLY A 71 -4.16 5.81 3.55
C GLY A 71 -5.12 6.30 2.47
N TYR A 72 -5.51 7.58 2.49
CA TYR A 72 -6.39 8.13 1.47
C TYR A 72 -5.70 8.26 0.12
N GLY A 73 -4.41 8.60 0.10
CA GLY A 73 -3.58 8.62 -1.11
C GLY A 73 -3.55 7.25 -1.80
N GLU A 74 -3.34 6.16 -1.04
CA GLU A 74 -3.38 4.79 -1.58
C GLU A 74 -4.76 4.47 -2.20
N VAL A 75 -5.85 4.82 -1.52
CA VAL A 75 -7.21 4.64 -2.06
C VAL A 75 -7.36 5.36 -3.39
N LEU A 76 -6.96 6.64 -3.46
CA LEU A 76 -7.08 7.45 -4.68
C LEU A 76 -6.29 6.87 -5.84
N VAL A 77 -5.06 6.41 -5.59
CA VAL A 77 -4.25 5.72 -6.61
C VAL A 77 -4.99 4.50 -7.15
N ARG A 78 -5.54 3.65 -6.29
CA ARG A 78 -6.20 2.40 -6.69
C ARG A 78 -7.52 2.60 -7.46
N ILE A 79 -8.20 3.73 -7.24
CA ILE A 79 -9.42 4.09 -8.00
C ILE A 79 -9.13 4.92 -9.26
N GLY A 80 -7.85 5.06 -9.65
CA GLY A 80 -7.44 5.74 -10.85
C GLY A 80 -7.29 7.26 -10.74
N LYS A 81 -7.43 7.85 -9.53
CA LYS A 81 -7.16 9.27 -9.25
C LYS A 81 -5.68 9.46 -8.90
N VAL A 82 -4.80 9.02 -9.80
CA VAL A 82 -3.38 8.79 -9.53
C VAL A 82 -2.65 10.08 -9.12
N ASP A 83 -2.82 11.17 -9.87
CA ASP A 83 -2.13 12.45 -9.58
C ASP A 83 -2.42 12.96 -8.17
N LYS A 84 -3.71 12.96 -7.80
CA LYS A 84 -4.13 13.39 -6.47
C LYS A 84 -3.65 12.43 -5.38
N GLY A 85 -3.68 11.14 -5.66
CA GLY A 85 -3.16 10.12 -4.75
C GLY A 85 -1.66 10.32 -4.50
N LEU A 86 -0.86 10.53 -5.55
CA LEU A 86 0.57 10.80 -5.44
C LEU A 86 0.87 12.10 -4.69
N GLU A 87 0.11 13.16 -4.90
CA GLU A 87 0.25 14.40 -4.12
C GLU A 87 0.14 14.13 -2.62
N LEU A 88 -0.88 13.34 -2.21
CA LEU A 88 -1.08 13.01 -0.80
C LEU A 88 0.01 12.08 -0.26
N LEU A 89 0.46 11.10 -1.03
CA LEU A 89 1.52 10.17 -0.64
C LEU A 89 2.86 10.90 -0.46
N ASN A 90 3.22 11.79 -1.39
CA ASN A 90 4.43 12.62 -1.26
C ASN A 90 4.35 13.52 -0.01
N LYS A 91 3.20 14.19 0.21
CA LYS A 91 3.00 15.01 1.40
C LYS A 91 3.09 14.19 2.69
N ALA A 92 2.57 12.96 2.71
CA ALA A 92 2.70 12.07 3.86
C ALA A 92 4.17 11.72 4.15
N PHE A 93 4.96 11.46 3.10
CA PHE A 93 6.38 11.18 3.21
C PHE A 93 7.17 12.42 3.72
N GLU A 94 6.87 13.61 3.22
CA GLU A 94 7.51 14.85 3.67
C GLU A 94 7.24 15.16 5.14
N LEU A 95 6.00 14.94 5.61
CA LEU A 95 5.60 15.24 6.99
C LEU A 95 6.08 14.19 8.00
N ASP A 96 6.13 12.94 7.61
CA ASP A 96 6.47 11.82 8.49
C ASP A 96 7.13 10.68 7.68
N PRO A 97 8.40 10.84 7.30
CA PRO A 97 9.11 9.83 6.48
C PRO A 97 9.29 8.49 7.21
N ILE A 98 9.37 8.51 8.54
CA ILE A 98 9.50 7.31 9.38
C ILE A 98 8.32 7.27 10.35
N PRO A 99 7.21 6.56 9.99
CA PRO A 99 6.01 6.53 10.83
C PRO A 99 6.29 6.04 12.24
N GLN A 100 5.50 6.52 13.20
CA GLN A 100 5.61 6.10 14.60
C GLN A 100 5.58 4.58 14.73
N GLY A 101 6.51 4.01 15.48
CA GLY A 101 6.66 2.57 15.67
C GLY A 101 7.44 1.87 14.56
N GLN A 102 7.88 2.58 13.53
CA GLN A 102 8.76 2.08 12.48
C GLN A 102 10.20 2.47 12.76
N SER A 103 11.14 1.67 12.24
CA SER A 103 12.58 1.98 12.30
C SER A 103 13.14 2.52 11.00
N THR A 104 12.34 2.52 9.93
CA THR A 104 12.72 2.89 8.57
C THR A 104 11.58 3.60 7.84
N SER A 105 11.91 4.23 6.72
CA SER A 105 10.94 4.83 5.80
C SER A 105 10.29 3.82 4.84
N ASP A 106 10.57 2.53 4.98
CA ASP A 106 10.17 1.50 4.01
C ASP A 106 8.67 1.55 3.65
N ASN A 107 7.78 1.70 4.64
CA ASN A 107 6.34 1.73 4.37
C ASN A 107 5.94 2.94 3.52
N ARG A 108 6.47 4.12 3.81
CA ARG A 108 6.20 5.33 3.01
C ARG A 108 6.75 5.20 1.59
N ILE A 109 7.93 4.61 1.45
CA ILE A 109 8.55 4.37 0.14
C ILE A 109 7.72 3.36 -0.66
N LYS A 110 7.21 2.30 -0.02
CA LYS A 110 6.31 1.32 -0.68
C LYS A 110 5.01 1.96 -1.16
N ASP A 111 4.43 2.88 -0.39
CA ASP A 111 3.25 3.65 -0.81
C ASP A 111 3.58 4.52 -2.04
N LEU A 112 4.74 5.18 -2.05
CA LEU A 112 5.21 5.97 -3.20
C LEU A 112 5.48 5.09 -4.42
N ILE A 113 6.12 3.93 -4.26
CA ILE A 113 6.34 2.96 -5.34
C ILE A 113 5.01 2.57 -5.98
N LEU A 114 3.99 2.28 -5.17
CA LEU A 114 2.65 1.99 -5.70
C LEU A 114 2.10 3.17 -6.50
N GLY A 115 2.19 4.38 -5.98
CA GLY A 115 1.72 5.59 -6.64
C GLY A 115 2.41 5.84 -7.98
N TYR A 116 3.75 5.82 -8.00
CA TYR A 116 4.52 6.02 -9.22
C TYR A 116 4.35 4.89 -10.23
N PHE A 117 4.13 3.66 -9.76
CA PHE A 117 3.80 2.55 -10.64
C PHE A 117 2.49 2.79 -11.41
N PHE A 118 1.44 3.24 -10.75
CA PHE A 118 0.17 3.58 -11.40
C PHE A 118 0.25 4.86 -12.25
N ALA A 119 1.19 5.74 -11.96
CA ALA A 119 1.52 6.89 -12.81
C ALA A 119 2.39 6.50 -14.03
N GLU A 120 2.77 5.23 -14.16
CA GLU A 120 3.69 4.72 -15.19
C GLU A 120 5.08 5.38 -15.16
N ASP A 121 5.45 6.05 -14.06
CA ASP A 121 6.81 6.54 -13.84
C ASP A 121 7.72 5.43 -13.31
N PHE A 122 8.03 4.49 -14.21
CA PHE A 122 8.86 3.32 -13.89
C PHE A 122 10.28 3.68 -13.49
N ASN A 123 10.83 4.81 -13.96
CA ASN A 123 12.14 5.30 -13.52
C ASN A 123 12.13 5.63 -12.03
N LYS A 124 11.08 6.34 -11.57
CA LYS A 124 10.95 6.71 -10.15
C LYS A 124 10.72 5.50 -9.26
N VAL A 125 9.96 4.50 -9.74
CA VAL A 125 9.80 3.21 -9.03
C VAL A 125 11.16 2.53 -8.81
N VAL A 126 12.00 2.45 -9.85
CA VAL A 126 13.33 1.83 -9.74
C VAL A 126 14.27 2.67 -8.86
N GLU A 127 14.23 4.00 -8.96
CA GLU A 127 15.00 4.89 -8.08
C GLU A 127 14.66 4.63 -6.60
N LEU A 128 13.38 4.65 -6.24
CA LEU A 128 12.92 4.46 -4.87
C LEU A 128 13.25 3.05 -4.33
N SER A 129 13.43 2.06 -5.18
CA SER A 129 13.75 0.69 -4.75
C SER A 129 15.09 0.59 -4.00
N PHE A 130 16.02 1.51 -4.25
CA PHE A 130 17.32 1.52 -3.57
C PHE A 130 17.24 1.99 -2.11
N ASP A 131 16.17 2.64 -1.72
CA ASP A 131 15.98 3.18 -0.37
C ASP A 131 15.19 2.23 0.55
N ILE A 132 14.64 1.12 0.02
CA ILE A 132 13.95 0.11 0.81
C ILE A 132 14.94 -0.88 1.39
N ARG A 133 14.86 -1.14 2.69
CA ARG A 133 15.67 -2.14 3.40
C ARG A 133 15.02 -3.52 3.41
N VAL A 134 13.69 -3.56 3.59
CA VAL A 134 12.92 -4.82 3.63
C VAL A 134 11.79 -4.74 2.62
N MET A 135 11.96 -5.44 1.52
CA MET A 135 10.96 -5.54 0.46
C MET A 135 9.93 -6.63 0.78
N ASP A 136 8.67 -6.34 0.47
CA ASP A 136 7.63 -7.38 0.41
C ASP A 136 7.42 -7.84 -1.04
N THR A 137 6.72 -8.96 -1.20
CA THR A 137 6.45 -9.58 -2.51
C THR A 137 5.74 -8.62 -3.48
N ARG A 138 4.83 -7.75 -2.97
CA ARG A 138 4.13 -6.76 -3.80
C ARG A 138 5.12 -5.75 -4.37
N SER A 139 5.95 -5.15 -3.52
CA SER A 139 6.96 -4.17 -3.96
C SER A 139 7.96 -4.78 -4.93
N LEU A 140 8.42 -6.01 -4.66
CA LEU A 140 9.31 -6.76 -5.58
C LEU A 140 8.67 -6.90 -6.97
N ALA A 141 7.40 -7.31 -7.04
CA ALA A 141 6.69 -7.47 -8.31
C ALA A 141 6.58 -6.15 -9.09
N LEU A 142 6.21 -5.05 -8.41
CA LEU A 142 6.10 -3.73 -9.04
C LEU A 142 7.45 -3.23 -9.58
N ILE A 143 8.53 -3.43 -8.82
CA ILE A 143 9.88 -3.03 -9.22
C ILE A 143 10.37 -3.86 -10.42
N LEU A 144 10.20 -5.18 -10.39
CA LEU A 144 10.59 -6.06 -11.51
C LEU A 144 9.81 -5.73 -12.78
N TYR A 145 8.52 -5.49 -12.68
CA TYR A 145 7.72 -5.04 -13.82
C TYR A 145 8.24 -3.71 -14.37
N SER A 146 8.54 -2.75 -13.50
CA SER A 146 9.07 -1.44 -13.91
C SER A 146 10.41 -1.56 -14.62
N ARG A 147 11.34 -2.40 -14.11
CA ARG A 147 12.62 -2.70 -14.78
C ARG A 147 12.40 -3.32 -16.16
N SER A 148 11.43 -4.24 -16.29
CA SER A 148 11.08 -4.83 -17.59
C SER A 148 10.59 -3.77 -18.58
N LYS A 149 9.73 -2.83 -18.14
CA LYS A 149 9.27 -1.71 -18.99
C LYS A 149 10.40 -0.78 -19.44
N LEU A 150 11.45 -0.68 -18.65
CA LEU A 150 12.67 0.08 -18.97
C LEU A 150 13.69 -0.74 -19.79
N ASN A 151 13.34 -1.94 -20.26
CA ASN A 151 14.23 -2.86 -20.98
C ASN A 151 15.50 -3.23 -20.19
N GLN A 152 15.45 -3.22 -18.85
CA GLN A 152 16.54 -3.67 -18.01
C GLN A 152 16.52 -5.18 -17.86
N ASP A 153 17.70 -5.82 -17.78
CA ASP A 153 17.78 -7.26 -17.50
C ASP A 153 17.39 -7.53 -16.05
N ILE A 154 16.16 -8.03 -15.85
CA ILE A 154 15.62 -8.34 -14.53
C ILE A 154 16.32 -9.53 -13.86
N LYS A 155 16.88 -10.48 -14.63
CA LYS A 155 17.43 -11.71 -14.09
C LYS A 155 18.70 -11.49 -13.26
N VAL A 156 19.41 -10.39 -13.53
CA VAL A 156 20.60 -10.00 -12.78
C VAL A 156 20.30 -9.10 -11.58
N SER A 157 19.03 -8.65 -11.43
CA SER A 157 18.65 -7.75 -10.34
C SER A 157 18.60 -8.48 -8.99
N SER A 158 18.94 -7.76 -7.92
CA SER A 158 18.84 -8.26 -6.54
C SER A 158 17.38 -8.62 -6.17
N GLU A 159 16.42 -7.87 -6.69
CA GLU A 159 14.99 -8.08 -6.49
C GLU A 159 14.53 -9.43 -7.08
N TYR A 160 14.97 -9.77 -8.28
CA TYR A 160 14.67 -11.07 -8.90
C TYR A 160 15.28 -12.22 -8.11
N GLN A 161 16.52 -12.07 -7.66
CA GLN A 161 17.18 -13.11 -6.87
C GLN A 161 16.50 -13.30 -5.51
N SER A 162 16.01 -12.22 -4.89
CA SER A 162 15.22 -12.29 -3.65
C SER A 162 13.90 -13.02 -3.89
N LEU A 163 13.15 -12.66 -4.93
CA LEU A 163 11.89 -13.31 -5.27
C LEU A 163 12.10 -14.80 -5.56
N LYS A 164 13.12 -15.15 -6.33
CA LYS A 164 13.48 -16.53 -6.61
C LYS A 164 13.84 -17.32 -5.35
N GLY A 165 14.47 -16.65 -4.36
CA GLY A 165 14.78 -17.26 -3.06
C GLY A 165 13.54 -17.61 -2.24
N GLU A 166 12.51 -16.76 -2.29
CA GLU A 166 11.22 -16.99 -1.59
C GLU A 166 10.38 -18.08 -2.25
N PHE A 167 10.44 -18.21 -3.57
CA PHE A 167 9.63 -19.14 -4.37
C PHE A 167 10.48 -20.25 -5.01
N LYS A 168 11.35 -20.90 -4.20
CA LYS A 168 12.31 -21.91 -4.67
C LYS A 168 11.71 -23.04 -5.50
N ASP A 169 10.44 -23.38 -5.26
CA ASP A 169 9.72 -24.48 -5.93
C ASP A 169 8.75 -23.99 -7.00
N THR A 170 8.71 -22.69 -7.31
CA THR A 170 7.82 -22.10 -8.30
C THR A 170 8.59 -21.77 -9.56
N ASP A 171 8.09 -22.26 -10.71
CA ASP A 171 8.64 -21.88 -12.01
C ASP A 171 8.30 -20.43 -12.33
N LEU A 172 9.22 -19.52 -12.02
CA LEU A 172 9.08 -18.08 -12.29
C LEU A 172 9.14 -17.76 -13.80
N SER A 173 9.41 -18.74 -14.67
CA SER A 173 9.39 -18.53 -16.13
C SER A 173 7.96 -18.29 -16.65
N LEU A 174 6.93 -18.65 -15.86
CA LEU A 174 5.53 -18.39 -16.15
C LEU A 174 5.07 -16.97 -15.80
N ILE A 175 5.88 -16.22 -15.07
CA ILE A 175 5.64 -14.78 -14.89
C ILE A 175 6.07 -14.11 -16.19
N HIS A 176 5.15 -14.08 -17.14
CA HIS A 176 5.30 -13.28 -18.35
C HIS A 176 5.19 -11.79 -17.96
N ILE A 177 6.32 -11.22 -17.56
CA ILE A 177 6.48 -9.78 -17.37
C ILE A 177 6.98 -9.19 -18.69
#